data_b728980bba81cab59b51a5c12710cddf
#
_entry.id   b728980bba81cab59b51a5c12710cddf
#
_cell.length_a   1.000
_cell.length_b   1.000
_cell.length_c   1.000
_cell.angle_alpha   90.00
_cell.angle_beta   90.00
_cell.angle_gamma   90.00
#
_symmetry.space_group_name_H-M   'P 1'
#
loop_
_entity.id
_entity.type
_entity.pdbx_description
1 polymer ?
#
loop_
_entity_poly.entity_id
_entity_poly.type
_entity_poly.pdbx_seq_one_letter_code
_entity_poly.pdbx_strand_id
1 'polypeptide(L)'
;MSFQNFMAMALYDTEHGYYARERQSVGKAGDFITSVSVGRCFGLILAHRLIAYWKQAGMPGSFHILEPGAHDGALCRDILGEIKQRSPECYDATHYHLIEPSDSMQSAQTAMLSDDFESKFSTHHSLKDFRVDHGALISNELIDAFPVDLIEFSAGKWWQLYVDAPHRQLEFIKREPINPELARFCASLGDGFPEGYLTEFSPTVRDWARDAAGALGSGLMITIDYGHLAEDYYHPDRSSGTLQTYHRHQKSDNPLECPGEIDITCHVDFSRVMQEAQAAGFSNPVLCSQASYLTTHARDWLIDIEAQFDQMQDAPALLRQFQTLTHPAMIGGKFMVLEMTL
;
A
#
# COMPACT_ATOMS: atom_id res chain seq x y z
N MET A 1 -17.05 2.59 -20.49
CA MET A 1 -16.15 3.42 -19.67
C MET A 1 -14.73 2.85 -19.74
N SER A 2 -13.65 3.62 -19.37
CA SER A 2 -12.31 3.01 -19.25
C SER A 2 -12.30 1.96 -18.16
N PHE A 3 -11.38 0.98 -18.24
CA PHE A 3 -11.23 0.01 -17.14
C PHE A 3 -10.87 0.69 -15.82
N GLN A 4 -10.05 1.74 -15.85
CA GLN A 4 -9.74 2.55 -14.65
C GLN A 4 -11.02 3.06 -13.95
N ASN A 5 -11.96 3.63 -14.71
CA ASN A 5 -13.22 4.12 -14.13
C ASN A 5 -14.10 2.97 -13.63
N PHE A 6 -14.08 1.83 -14.32
CA PHE A 6 -14.78 0.63 -13.88
C PHE A 6 -14.21 0.12 -12.55
N MET A 7 -12.89 -0.03 -12.46
CA MET A 7 -12.20 -0.46 -11.23
C MET A 7 -12.46 0.52 -10.07
N ALA A 8 -12.41 1.83 -10.35
CA ALA A 8 -12.74 2.85 -9.34
C ALA A 8 -14.17 2.70 -8.81
N MET A 9 -15.15 2.44 -9.66
CA MET A 9 -16.53 2.19 -9.22
C MET A 9 -16.66 0.86 -8.49
N ALA A 10 -16.07 -0.21 -9.01
CA ALA A 10 -16.16 -1.54 -8.41
C ALA A 10 -15.54 -1.59 -7.01
N LEU A 11 -14.46 -0.85 -6.75
CA LEU A 11 -13.79 -0.83 -5.45
C LEU A 11 -14.35 0.23 -4.50
N TYR A 12 -14.61 1.45 -4.99
CA TYR A 12 -14.77 2.64 -4.16
C TYR A 12 -16.15 3.33 -4.25
N ASP A 13 -17.12 2.76 -4.99
CA ASP A 13 -18.49 3.29 -4.94
C ASP A 13 -19.01 3.27 -3.51
N THR A 14 -19.63 4.37 -3.05
CA THR A 14 -20.00 4.56 -1.64
C THR A 14 -21.10 3.61 -1.14
N GLU A 15 -21.92 3.04 -2.03
CA GLU A 15 -23.02 2.13 -1.69
C GLU A 15 -22.74 0.69 -2.11
N HIS A 16 -22.05 0.50 -3.25
CA HIS A 16 -21.95 -0.78 -3.93
C HIS A 16 -20.51 -1.24 -4.13
N GLY A 17 -19.50 -0.40 -3.84
CA GLY A 17 -18.10 -0.73 -3.97
C GLY A 17 -17.65 -1.78 -2.97
N TYR A 18 -16.62 -2.53 -3.34
CA TYR A 18 -16.05 -3.59 -2.52
C TYR A 18 -15.68 -3.09 -1.12
N TYR A 19 -14.94 -1.98 -1.02
CA TYR A 19 -14.53 -1.42 0.27
C TYR A 19 -15.66 -0.73 1.06
N ALA A 20 -16.77 -0.36 0.41
CA ALA A 20 -17.95 0.17 1.12
C ALA A 20 -18.75 -0.93 1.82
N ARG A 21 -18.77 -2.15 1.24
CA ARG A 21 -19.49 -3.30 1.80
C ARG A 21 -18.73 -4.01 2.91
N GLU A 22 -17.45 -3.78 3.03
CA GLU A 22 -16.55 -4.65 3.75
C GLU A 22 -16.27 -4.20 5.18
N ARG A 23 -16.83 -4.93 6.09
CA ARG A 23 -16.40 -5.01 7.50
C ARG A 23 -15.66 -6.30 7.82
N GLN A 24 -15.41 -7.19 6.83
CA GLN A 24 -15.02 -8.59 7.11
C GLN A 24 -13.89 -9.15 6.25
N SER A 25 -13.28 -8.43 5.30
CA SER A 25 -12.45 -9.03 4.26
C SER A 25 -10.95 -9.10 4.53
N VAL A 26 -10.42 -8.45 5.55
CA VAL A 26 -8.97 -8.46 5.83
C VAL A 26 -8.62 -9.33 7.03
N GLY A 27 -7.56 -10.15 6.89
CA GLY A 27 -7.05 -11.03 7.93
C GLY A 27 -7.48 -12.50 7.78
N LYS A 28 -7.40 -13.29 8.86
CA LYS A 28 -7.70 -14.74 8.84
C LYS A 28 -9.14 -15.08 8.42
N ALA A 29 -10.04 -14.12 8.45
CA ALA A 29 -11.42 -14.25 7.99
C ALA A 29 -11.67 -13.49 6.66
N GLY A 30 -10.69 -12.76 6.12
CA GLY A 30 -10.75 -11.99 4.89
C GLY A 30 -10.04 -12.67 3.71
N ASP A 31 -10.15 -12.07 2.53
CA ASP A 31 -9.66 -12.65 1.28
C ASP A 31 -8.13 -12.71 1.18
N PHE A 32 -7.38 -11.95 2.02
CA PHE A 32 -5.92 -11.84 1.95
C PHE A 32 -5.22 -12.01 3.31
N ILE A 33 -3.98 -12.53 3.25
CA ILE A 33 -3.02 -12.45 4.36
C ILE A 33 -2.12 -11.26 4.10
N THR A 34 -2.33 -10.18 4.85
CA THR A 34 -1.52 -8.96 4.80
C THR A 34 -0.38 -9.03 5.83
N SER A 35 0.64 -8.17 5.67
CA SER A 35 1.72 -8.08 6.67
C SER A 35 1.19 -7.72 8.07
N VAL A 36 0.17 -6.86 8.15
CA VAL A 36 -0.51 -6.49 9.41
C VAL A 36 -1.29 -7.67 10.00
N SER A 37 -1.95 -8.49 9.17
CA SER A 37 -2.77 -9.62 9.63
C SER A 37 -1.96 -10.80 10.19
N VAL A 38 -0.65 -10.88 9.90
CA VAL A 38 0.26 -11.87 10.52
C VAL A 38 0.36 -11.66 12.02
N GLY A 39 0.31 -10.40 12.46
CA GLY A 39 0.31 -9.99 13.85
C GLY A 39 1.18 -8.76 14.11
N ARG A 40 1.29 -8.38 15.36
CA ARG A 40 1.87 -7.09 15.75
C ARG A 40 3.36 -6.92 15.44
N CYS A 41 4.11 -7.98 15.18
CA CYS A 41 5.55 -7.95 14.90
C CYS A 41 5.91 -6.96 13.79
N PHE A 42 5.07 -6.84 12.75
CA PHE A 42 5.27 -5.90 11.65
C PHE A 42 5.29 -4.44 12.13
N GLY A 43 4.27 -4.03 12.89
CA GLY A 43 4.18 -2.68 13.47
C GLY A 43 5.29 -2.40 14.46
N LEU A 44 5.70 -3.39 15.30
CA LEU A 44 6.82 -3.25 16.24
C LEU A 44 8.12 -2.88 15.50
N ILE A 45 8.45 -3.59 14.42
CA ILE A 45 9.69 -3.33 13.66
C ILE A 45 9.62 -1.96 12.95
N LEU A 46 8.47 -1.60 12.37
CA LEU A 46 8.28 -0.27 11.78
C LEU A 46 8.44 0.84 12.84
N ALA A 47 7.94 0.63 14.06
CA ALA A 47 8.13 1.58 15.16
C ALA A 47 9.62 1.82 15.47
N HIS A 48 10.46 0.77 15.47
CA HIS A 48 11.91 0.91 15.64
C HIS A 48 12.52 1.77 14.54
N ARG A 49 12.09 1.59 13.28
CA ARG A 49 12.55 2.43 12.16
C ARG A 49 12.12 3.89 12.33
N LEU A 50 10.89 4.14 12.77
CA LEU A 50 10.35 5.48 13.00
C LEU A 50 11.08 6.19 14.17
N ILE A 51 11.33 5.50 15.28
CA ILE A 51 12.13 6.03 16.40
C ILE A 51 13.54 6.39 15.92
N ALA A 52 14.18 5.52 15.13
CA ALA A 52 15.50 5.79 14.56
C ALA A 52 15.48 7.03 13.67
N TYR A 53 14.46 7.17 12.82
CA TYR A 53 14.30 8.35 11.96
C TYR A 53 14.06 9.63 12.79
N TRP A 54 13.17 9.61 13.79
CA TRP A 54 12.92 10.73 14.68
C TRP A 54 14.21 11.22 15.36
N LYS A 55 15.08 10.28 15.82
CA LYS A 55 16.39 10.61 16.36
C LYS A 55 17.31 11.24 15.32
N GLN A 56 17.35 10.70 14.08
CA GLN A 56 18.16 11.23 12.97
C GLN A 56 17.70 12.64 12.57
N ALA A 57 16.41 12.92 12.65
CA ALA A 57 15.81 14.23 12.40
C ALA A 57 16.05 15.26 13.54
N GLY A 58 16.83 14.92 14.54
CA GLY A 58 17.16 15.82 15.66
C GLY A 58 16.10 15.86 16.77
N MET A 59 15.29 14.82 16.89
CA MET A 59 14.25 14.66 17.94
C MET A 59 13.27 15.84 17.96
N PRO A 60 12.57 16.14 16.85
CA PRO A 60 11.62 17.24 16.80
C PRO A 60 10.54 17.05 17.89
N GLY A 61 10.15 18.16 18.55
CA GLY A 61 9.13 18.14 19.61
C GLY A 61 7.71 17.90 19.09
N SER A 62 7.50 17.94 17.75
CA SER A 62 6.28 17.53 17.05
C SER A 62 6.68 16.62 15.90
N PHE A 63 6.23 15.36 15.96
CA PHE A 63 6.50 14.33 14.98
C PHE A 63 5.19 13.67 14.55
N HIS A 64 4.89 13.66 13.28
CA HIS A 64 3.63 13.18 12.76
C HIS A 64 3.82 11.90 11.95
N ILE A 65 2.97 10.91 12.18
CA ILE A 65 2.92 9.67 11.38
C ILE A 65 1.62 9.69 10.59
N LEU A 66 1.70 9.60 9.27
CA LEU A 66 0.59 9.62 8.34
C LEU A 66 0.42 8.21 7.76
N GLU A 67 -0.75 7.62 7.90
CA GLU A 67 -1.06 6.29 7.36
C GLU A 67 -2.28 6.38 6.41
N PRO A 68 -2.07 6.59 5.09
CA PRO A 68 -3.14 6.46 4.11
C PRO A 68 -3.50 4.98 3.90
N GLY A 69 -4.81 4.68 3.84
CA GLY A 69 -5.32 3.32 3.78
C GLY A 69 -5.22 2.58 5.11
N ALA A 70 -5.44 3.28 6.22
CA ALA A 70 -5.21 2.76 7.58
C ALA A 70 -6.18 1.65 8.02
N HIS A 71 -7.15 1.29 7.20
CA HIS A 71 -8.14 0.23 7.45
C HIS A 71 -8.73 0.31 8.88
N ASP A 72 -8.61 -0.74 9.69
CA ASP A 72 -9.14 -0.78 11.07
C ASP A 72 -8.27 -0.12 12.14
N GLY A 73 -7.07 0.37 11.79
CA GLY A 73 -6.14 1.03 12.70
C GLY A 73 -5.21 0.08 13.48
N ALA A 74 -5.15 -1.21 13.11
CA ALA A 74 -4.31 -2.19 13.80
C ALA A 74 -2.81 -1.83 13.72
N LEU A 75 -2.34 -1.33 12.57
CA LEU A 75 -0.94 -0.92 12.41
C LEU A 75 -0.61 0.29 13.29
N CYS A 76 -1.47 1.29 13.32
CA CYS A 76 -1.36 2.46 14.22
C CYS A 76 -1.24 2.03 15.69
N ARG A 77 -2.13 1.13 16.16
CA ARG A 77 -2.09 0.59 17.52
C ARG A 77 -0.74 -0.05 17.86
N ASP A 78 -0.25 -0.90 16.96
CA ASP A 78 0.98 -1.64 17.19
C ASP A 78 2.22 -0.72 17.18
N ILE A 79 2.25 0.26 16.27
CA ILE A 79 3.31 1.27 16.20
C ILE A 79 3.29 2.18 17.43
N LEU A 80 2.15 2.78 17.79
CA LEU A 80 2.05 3.66 18.96
C LEU A 80 2.36 2.93 20.25
N GLY A 81 1.92 1.68 20.40
CA GLY A 81 2.21 0.84 21.56
C GLY A 81 3.70 0.61 21.74
N GLU A 82 4.41 0.29 20.67
CA GLU A 82 5.87 0.07 20.70
C GLU A 82 6.63 1.39 20.94
N ILE A 83 6.26 2.49 20.27
CA ILE A 83 6.88 3.80 20.51
C ILE A 83 6.71 4.21 21.97
N LYS A 84 5.51 4.04 22.57
CA LYS A 84 5.22 4.34 23.96
C LYS A 84 6.12 3.57 24.93
N GLN A 85 6.35 2.29 24.65
CA GLN A 85 7.18 1.43 25.48
C GLN A 85 8.67 1.70 25.33
N ARG A 86 9.15 1.96 24.10
CA ARG A 86 10.58 2.03 23.77
C ARG A 86 11.20 3.41 23.85
N SER A 87 10.43 4.44 23.57
CA SER A 87 10.89 5.82 23.54
C SER A 87 9.78 6.76 23.98
N PRO A 88 9.56 6.92 25.31
CA PRO A 88 8.53 7.82 25.82
C PRO A 88 8.65 9.25 25.29
N GLU A 89 9.87 9.75 25.08
CA GLU A 89 10.11 11.09 24.51
C GLU A 89 9.63 11.18 23.06
N CYS A 90 9.87 10.14 22.24
CA CYS A 90 9.33 10.05 20.88
C CYS A 90 7.80 9.96 20.93
N TYR A 91 7.25 9.16 21.85
CA TYR A 91 5.81 9.03 22.05
C TYR A 91 5.16 10.37 22.40
N ASP A 92 5.77 11.13 23.31
CA ASP A 92 5.27 12.46 23.69
C ASP A 92 5.23 13.42 22.51
N ALA A 93 6.23 13.36 21.63
CA ALA A 93 6.30 14.15 20.41
C ALA A 93 5.36 13.66 19.30
N THR A 94 4.92 12.40 19.34
CA THR A 94 4.20 11.76 18.22
C THR A 94 2.71 12.07 18.23
N HIS A 95 2.16 12.35 17.04
CA HIS A 95 0.73 12.30 16.73
C HIS A 95 0.50 11.50 15.43
N TYR A 96 -0.44 10.56 15.47
CA TYR A 96 -0.73 9.64 14.37
C TYR A 96 -1.98 10.06 13.60
N HIS A 97 -1.89 10.15 12.28
CA HIS A 97 -2.98 10.52 11.39
C HIS A 97 -3.38 9.30 10.54
N LEU A 98 -4.56 8.77 10.80
CA LEU A 98 -5.15 7.72 9.98
C LEU A 98 -5.94 8.39 8.84
N ILE A 99 -5.54 8.12 7.60
CA ILE A 99 -6.22 8.67 6.43
C ILE A 99 -7.06 7.56 5.80
N GLU A 100 -8.37 7.68 5.97
CA GLU A 100 -9.35 6.66 5.58
C GLU A 100 -10.62 7.33 5.05
N PRO A 101 -10.98 7.15 3.77
CA PRO A 101 -12.20 7.76 3.21
C PRO A 101 -13.51 7.26 3.82
N SER A 102 -13.53 6.06 4.41
CA SER A 102 -14.74 5.42 4.93
C SER A 102 -15.06 5.86 6.36
N ASP A 103 -16.22 6.50 6.58
CA ASP A 103 -16.72 6.86 7.92
C ASP A 103 -16.85 5.66 8.85
N SER A 104 -17.24 4.51 8.32
CA SER A 104 -17.39 3.29 9.12
C SER A 104 -16.04 2.76 9.61
N MET A 105 -15.00 2.85 8.79
CA MET A 105 -13.64 2.49 9.18
C MET A 105 -13.06 3.50 10.17
N GLN A 106 -13.26 4.81 9.97
CA GLN A 106 -12.86 5.82 10.96
C GLN A 106 -13.52 5.58 12.32
N SER A 107 -14.78 5.16 12.33
CA SER A 107 -15.46 4.77 13.58
C SER A 107 -14.84 3.55 14.23
N ALA A 108 -14.46 2.53 13.45
CA ALA A 108 -13.77 1.34 13.94
C ALA A 108 -12.37 1.67 14.48
N GLN A 109 -11.61 2.52 13.80
CA GLN A 109 -10.31 3.04 14.24
C GLN A 109 -10.44 3.75 15.58
N THR A 110 -11.43 4.64 15.71
CA THR A 110 -11.70 5.34 16.97
C THR A 110 -12.03 4.37 18.09
N ALA A 111 -12.89 3.39 17.85
CA ALA A 111 -13.25 2.38 18.83
C ALA A 111 -12.05 1.52 19.28
N MET A 112 -11.14 1.22 18.34
CA MET A 112 -9.94 0.41 18.64
C MET A 112 -8.87 1.18 19.46
N LEU A 113 -8.73 2.48 19.21
CA LEU A 113 -7.57 3.26 19.67
C LEU A 113 -7.88 4.15 20.88
N SER A 114 -9.15 4.51 21.12
CA SER A 114 -9.50 5.54 22.12
C SER A 114 -9.09 5.20 23.54
N ASP A 115 -9.21 3.95 23.97
CA ASP A 115 -8.92 3.55 25.35
C ASP A 115 -7.42 3.72 25.70
N ASP A 116 -6.53 3.47 24.75
CA ASP A 116 -5.09 3.45 25.00
C ASP A 116 -4.35 4.71 24.50
N PHE A 117 -4.93 5.42 23.49
CA PHE A 117 -4.24 6.44 22.70
C PHE A 117 -5.08 7.68 22.38
N GLU A 118 -6.16 7.99 23.09
CA GLU A 118 -7.16 9.04 22.79
C GLU A 118 -6.57 10.37 22.29
N SER A 119 -5.48 10.83 22.88
CA SER A 119 -4.84 12.11 22.54
C SER A 119 -3.73 11.99 21.48
N LYS A 120 -3.48 10.81 20.94
CA LYS A 120 -2.31 10.51 20.10
C LYS A 120 -2.66 10.22 18.66
N PHE A 121 -3.93 10.20 18.30
CA PHE A 121 -4.35 9.97 16.91
C PHE A 121 -5.49 10.91 16.48
N SER A 122 -5.65 11.00 15.19
CA SER A 122 -6.82 11.61 14.53
C SER A 122 -7.11 10.91 13.22
N THR A 123 -8.38 10.96 12.79
CA THR A 123 -8.84 10.39 11.52
C THR A 123 -9.13 11.49 10.52
N HIS A 124 -8.83 11.24 9.24
CA HIS A 124 -9.01 12.18 8.14
C HIS A 124 -9.51 11.44 6.90
N HIS A 125 -10.26 12.12 6.03
CA HIS A 125 -10.73 11.51 4.78
C HIS A 125 -9.67 11.54 3.67
N SER A 126 -8.73 12.48 3.73
CA SER A 126 -7.77 12.71 2.65
C SER A 126 -6.46 13.30 3.16
N LEU A 127 -5.34 12.97 2.48
CA LEU A 127 -4.05 13.64 2.67
C LEU A 127 -4.10 15.14 2.36
N LYS A 128 -5.09 15.61 1.59
CA LYS A 128 -5.28 17.03 1.22
C LYS A 128 -5.82 17.87 2.37
N ASP A 129 -6.31 17.23 3.44
CA ASP A 129 -7.02 17.93 4.52
C ASP A 129 -6.06 18.66 5.47
N PHE A 130 -4.76 18.35 5.42
CA PHE A 130 -3.80 18.94 6.35
C PHE A 130 -2.35 18.91 5.83
N ARG A 131 -1.47 19.60 6.54
CA ARG A 131 -0.03 19.57 6.35
C ARG A 131 0.69 19.53 7.68
N VAL A 132 1.76 18.73 7.74
CA VAL A 132 2.65 18.63 8.89
C VAL A 132 4.07 19.04 8.51
N ASP A 133 4.81 19.64 9.45
CA ASP A 133 6.17 20.13 9.18
C ASP A 133 7.18 18.98 9.16
N HIS A 134 7.08 18.05 10.12
CA HIS A 134 8.01 16.92 10.27
C HIS A 134 7.26 15.63 10.54
N GLY A 135 7.59 14.55 9.82
CA GLY A 135 6.92 13.30 10.07
C GLY A 135 7.40 12.13 9.23
N ALA A 136 6.58 11.08 9.22
CA ALA A 136 6.72 9.94 8.34
C ALA A 136 5.37 9.60 7.72
N LEU A 137 5.37 9.20 6.45
CA LEU A 137 4.21 8.63 5.77
C LEU A 137 4.46 7.14 5.57
N ILE A 138 3.52 6.31 5.98
CA ILE A 138 3.55 4.86 5.80
C ILE A 138 2.33 4.45 5.01
N SER A 139 2.53 3.76 3.87
CA SER A 139 1.46 3.08 3.14
C SER A 139 1.77 1.59 3.03
N ASN A 140 0.83 0.76 3.43
CA ASN A 140 0.94 -0.69 3.34
C ASN A 140 -0.24 -1.24 2.55
N GLU A 141 0.04 -1.95 1.43
CA GLU A 141 -0.99 -2.53 0.57
C GLU A 141 -2.05 -1.48 0.20
N LEU A 142 -1.60 -0.35 -0.36
CA LEU A 142 -2.44 0.78 -0.75
C LEU A 142 -2.44 0.98 -2.27
N ILE A 143 -1.24 0.93 -2.87
CA ILE A 143 -1.06 1.31 -4.28
C ILE A 143 -1.55 0.19 -5.20
N ASP A 144 -1.49 -1.05 -4.77
CA ASP A 144 -1.99 -2.22 -5.50
C ASP A 144 -3.51 -2.13 -5.80
N ALA A 145 -4.26 -1.42 -4.96
CA ALA A 145 -5.69 -1.16 -5.13
C ALA A 145 -6.01 0.13 -5.91
N PHE A 146 -5.00 0.88 -6.37
CA PHE A 146 -5.25 2.07 -7.18
C PHE A 146 -5.85 1.70 -8.54
N PRO A 147 -6.90 2.41 -8.98
CA PRO A 147 -7.51 2.16 -10.29
C PRO A 147 -6.52 2.33 -11.44
N VAL A 148 -6.44 1.32 -12.32
CA VAL A 148 -5.51 1.26 -13.43
C VAL A 148 -6.24 1.26 -14.78
N ASP A 149 -5.60 1.84 -15.79
CA ASP A 149 -5.95 1.55 -17.18
C ASP A 149 -5.31 0.22 -17.58
N LEU A 150 -6.09 -0.66 -18.23
CA LEU A 150 -5.57 -1.85 -18.90
C LEU A 150 -5.24 -1.50 -20.34
N ILE A 151 -4.06 -1.92 -20.80
CA ILE A 151 -3.65 -1.78 -22.20
C ILE A 151 -3.22 -3.14 -22.76
N GLU A 152 -3.53 -3.35 -24.02
CA GLU A 152 -3.18 -4.56 -24.74
C GLU A 152 -2.39 -4.21 -26.00
N PHE A 153 -1.29 -4.92 -26.24
CA PHE A 153 -0.54 -4.83 -27.49
C PHE A 153 -1.14 -5.80 -28.50
N SER A 154 -1.64 -5.27 -29.62
CA SER A 154 -2.27 -6.08 -30.67
C SER A 154 -2.18 -5.38 -32.02
N ALA A 155 -1.93 -6.15 -33.06
CA ALA A 155 -1.77 -5.65 -34.45
C ALA A 155 -0.68 -4.55 -34.54
N GLY A 156 0.42 -4.70 -33.80
CA GLY A 156 1.56 -3.78 -33.83
C GLY A 156 1.36 -2.44 -33.12
N LYS A 157 0.33 -2.31 -32.29
CA LYS A 157 0.10 -1.09 -31.49
C LYS A 157 -0.58 -1.39 -30.16
N TRP A 158 -0.53 -0.42 -29.24
CA TRP A 158 -1.20 -0.45 -27.96
C TRP A 158 -2.65 0.00 -28.04
N TRP A 159 -3.53 -0.74 -27.40
CA TRP A 159 -4.94 -0.45 -27.25
C TRP A 159 -5.29 -0.29 -25.78
N GLN A 160 -6.09 0.70 -25.44
CA GLN A 160 -6.70 0.84 -24.12
C GLN A 160 -7.97 -0.01 -24.04
N LEU A 161 -8.13 -0.77 -22.95
CA LEU A 161 -9.32 -1.56 -22.72
C LEU A 161 -10.40 -0.73 -22.02
N TYR A 162 -11.58 -0.81 -22.57
CA TYR A 162 -12.81 -0.22 -22.05
C TYR A 162 -13.77 -1.33 -21.67
N VAL A 163 -14.61 -1.06 -20.66
CA VAL A 163 -15.73 -1.93 -20.30
C VAL A 163 -17.01 -1.40 -20.96
N ASP A 164 -17.69 -2.26 -21.65
CA ASP A 164 -19.00 -2.04 -22.25
C ASP A 164 -20.00 -3.09 -21.74
N ALA A 165 -21.30 -2.87 -21.94
CA ALA A 165 -22.35 -3.74 -21.43
C ALA A 165 -23.38 -4.07 -22.51
N PRO A 166 -22.99 -4.61 -23.69
CA PRO A 166 -23.94 -5.04 -24.69
C PRO A 166 -24.80 -6.17 -24.09
N HIS A 167 -26.10 -6.07 -24.29
CA HIS A 167 -27.06 -7.09 -23.80
C HIS A 167 -26.98 -7.35 -22.27
N ARG A 168 -26.55 -6.35 -21.47
CA ARG A 168 -26.34 -6.45 -20.02
C ARG A 168 -25.24 -7.43 -19.58
N GLN A 169 -24.36 -7.80 -20.47
CA GLN A 169 -23.16 -8.57 -20.15
C GLN A 169 -21.94 -7.66 -20.28
N LEU A 170 -21.09 -7.62 -19.24
CA LEU A 170 -19.86 -6.83 -19.28
C LEU A 170 -18.82 -7.52 -20.17
N GLU A 171 -18.22 -6.73 -21.07
CA GLU A 171 -17.14 -7.20 -21.94
C GLU A 171 -16.09 -6.12 -22.17
N PHE A 172 -14.87 -6.55 -22.50
CA PHE A 172 -13.81 -5.63 -22.91
C PHE A 172 -13.94 -5.24 -24.38
N ILE A 173 -13.82 -3.93 -24.65
CA ILE A 173 -13.68 -3.37 -26.00
C ILE A 173 -12.39 -2.57 -26.09
N LYS A 174 -11.70 -2.68 -27.24
CA LYS A 174 -10.45 -1.98 -27.51
C LYS A 174 -10.71 -0.60 -28.10
N ARG A 175 -10.02 0.43 -27.61
CA ARG A 175 -10.01 1.79 -28.16
C ARG A 175 -8.58 2.34 -28.18
N GLU A 176 -8.33 3.32 -29.03
CA GLU A 176 -7.05 4.03 -28.99
C GLU A 176 -6.93 4.81 -27.66
N PRO A 177 -5.72 4.89 -27.04
CA PRO A 177 -5.49 5.67 -25.84
C PRO A 177 -5.84 7.14 -26.08
N ILE A 178 -6.86 7.65 -25.38
CA ILE A 178 -7.30 9.06 -25.50
C ILE A 178 -6.53 9.97 -24.56
N ASN A 179 -6.16 9.44 -23.37
CA ASN A 179 -5.39 10.20 -22.40
C ASN A 179 -3.96 10.42 -22.93
N PRO A 180 -3.48 11.70 -23.05
CA PRO A 180 -2.13 11.98 -23.54
C PRO A 180 -1.00 11.37 -22.69
N GLU A 181 -1.24 11.14 -21.42
CA GLU A 181 -0.27 10.49 -20.54
C GLU A 181 -0.17 9.01 -20.85
N LEU A 182 -1.30 8.32 -20.92
CA LEU A 182 -1.36 6.90 -21.33
C LEU A 182 -0.76 6.71 -22.73
N ALA A 183 -1.05 7.61 -23.67
CA ALA A 183 -0.47 7.55 -25.01
C ALA A 183 1.07 7.69 -24.98
N ARG A 184 1.62 8.60 -24.16
CA ARG A 184 3.08 8.72 -23.96
C ARG A 184 3.67 7.49 -23.31
N PHE A 185 2.98 6.93 -22.32
CA PHE A 185 3.40 5.70 -21.68
C PHE A 185 3.45 4.53 -22.69
N CYS A 186 2.40 4.31 -23.47
CA CYS A 186 2.37 3.31 -24.53
C CYS A 186 3.53 3.50 -25.52
N ALA A 187 3.81 4.74 -25.92
CA ALA A 187 4.93 5.05 -26.80
C ALA A 187 6.30 4.74 -26.17
N SER A 188 6.44 4.89 -24.85
CA SER A 188 7.67 4.58 -24.13
C SER A 188 7.95 3.08 -23.99
N LEU A 189 6.90 2.25 -23.98
CA LEU A 189 7.05 0.79 -23.97
C LEU A 189 7.58 0.26 -25.33
N GLY A 190 7.27 0.95 -26.43
CA GLY A 190 7.64 0.51 -27.77
C GLY A 190 6.73 -0.59 -28.34
N ASP A 191 7.25 -1.35 -29.33
CA ASP A 191 6.51 -2.33 -30.11
C ASP A 191 7.06 -3.77 -30.03
N GLY A 192 7.97 -4.02 -29.11
CA GLY A 192 8.66 -5.32 -28.93
C GLY A 192 7.88 -6.40 -28.18
N PHE A 193 6.56 -6.26 -28.04
CA PHE A 193 5.72 -7.16 -27.23
C PHE A 193 5.01 -8.22 -28.07
N PRO A 194 4.71 -9.40 -27.49
CA PRO A 194 3.92 -10.42 -28.19
C PRO A 194 2.47 -9.98 -28.41
N GLU A 195 1.83 -10.53 -29.42
CA GLU A 195 0.39 -10.31 -29.68
C GLU A 195 -0.45 -10.73 -28.47
N GLY A 196 -1.38 -9.87 -28.06
CA GLY A 196 -2.22 -10.09 -26.88
C GLY A 196 -1.55 -9.80 -25.55
N TYR A 197 -0.34 -9.21 -25.54
CA TYR A 197 0.32 -8.80 -24.29
C TYR A 197 -0.53 -7.75 -23.55
N LEU A 198 -0.86 -8.05 -22.30
CA LEU A 198 -1.68 -7.21 -21.43
C LEU A 198 -0.83 -6.63 -20.31
N THR A 199 -1.04 -5.37 -19.96
CA THR A 199 -0.41 -4.74 -18.80
C THR A 199 -1.24 -3.56 -18.27
N GLU A 200 -0.83 -3.01 -17.13
CA GLU A 200 -1.53 -1.98 -16.39
C GLU A 200 -0.75 -0.65 -16.42
N PHE A 201 -1.50 0.44 -16.30
CA PHE A 201 -0.98 1.77 -16.09
C PHE A 201 -1.80 2.48 -15.01
N SER A 202 -1.17 2.87 -13.90
CA SER A 202 -1.83 3.61 -12.83
C SER A 202 -1.58 5.13 -12.95
N PRO A 203 -2.54 5.92 -13.40
CA PRO A 203 -2.40 7.38 -13.41
C PRO A 203 -2.48 7.98 -12.01
N THR A 204 -3.12 7.30 -11.06
CA THR A 204 -3.35 7.74 -9.68
C THR A 204 -2.07 7.89 -8.87
N VAL A 205 -1.02 7.12 -9.19
CA VAL A 205 0.29 7.16 -8.50
C VAL A 205 0.87 8.58 -8.47
N ARG A 206 0.73 9.35 -9.56
CA ARG A 206 1.22 10.74 -9.61
C ARG A 206 0.51 11.65 -8.61
N ASP A 207 -0.82 11.57 -8.57
CA ASP A 207 -1.61 12.43 -7.69
C ASP A 207 -1.36 12.05 -6.24
N TRP A 208 -1.27 10.75 -5.95
CA TRP A 208 -0.89 10.26 -4.63
C TRP A 208 0.50 10.77 -4.19
N ALA A 209 1.50 10.72 -5.05
CA ALA A 209 2.84 11.21 -4.73
C ALA A 209 2.86 12.72 -4.43
N ARG A 210 2.07 13.51 -5.18
CA ARG A 210 1.91 14.95 -4.93
C ARG A 210 1.18 15.24 -3.63
N ASP A 211 0.10 14.50 -3.35
CA ASP A 211 -0.66 14.64 -2.11
C ASP A 211 0.21 14.26 -0.90
N ALA A 212 1.00 13.18 -1.00
CA ALA A 212 1.97 12.77 0.01
C ALA A 212 3.02 13.86 0.29
N ALA A 213 3.64 14.41 -0.76
CA ALA A 213 4.59 15.52 -0.63
C ALA A 213 3.93 16.82 -0.11
N GLY A 214 2.67 17.06 -0.49
CA GLY A 214 1.88 18.21 -0.02
C GLY A 214 1.56 18.14 1.47
N ALA A 215 1.26 16.94 1.96
CA ALA A 215 0.92 16.71 3.37
C ALA A 215 2.15 16.71 4.29
N LEU A 216 3.34 16.43 3.77
CA LEU A 216 4.58 16.27 4.52
C LEU A 216 5.55 17.40 4.17
N GLY A 217 5.94 18.25 5.13
CA GLY A 217 6.90 19.35 4.90
C GLY A 217 8.34 18.86 4.78
N SER A 218 8.72 17.92 5.64
CA SER A 218 9.96 17.13 5.57
C SER A 218 9.74 15.80 6.28
N GLY A 219 10.32 14.72 5.76
CA GLY A 219 10.03 13.45 6.40
C GLY A 219 10.50 12.22 5.65
N LEU A 220 10.05 11.09 6.16
CA LEU A 220 10.30 9.78 5.63
C LEU A 220 9.03 9.24 4.98
N MET A 221 9.12 8.72 3.77
CA MET A 221 8.05 7.92 3.15
C MET A 221 8.47 6.46 3.12
N ILE A 222 7.60 5.57 3.60
CA ILE A 222 7.75 4.12 3.56
C ILE A 222 6.52 3.56 2.85
N THR A 223 6.71 2.97 1.68
CA THR A 223 5.66 2.31 0.90
C THR A 223 5.95 0.83 0.80
N ILE A 224 5.01 0.01 1.27
CA ILE A 224 5.13 -1.45 1.30
C ILE A 224 4.01 -2.03 0.44
N ASP A 225 4.37 -2.78 -0.61
CA ASP A 225 3.39 -3.31 -1.54
C ASP A 225 3.94 -4.48 -2.37
N TYR A 226 3.06 -5.22 -3.06
CA TYR A 226 3.45 -6.19 -4.07
C TYR A 226 3.90 -5.47 -5.33
N GLY A 227 5.05 -5.84 -5.90
CA GLY A 227 5.44 -5.16 -7.12
C GLY A 227 6.84 -5.49 -7.63
N HIS A 228 7.18 -4.78 -8.68
CA HIS A 228 8.43 -4.97 -9.41
C HIS A 228 9.00 -3.63 -9.88
N LEU A 229 10.27 -3.65 -10.26
CA LEU A 229 10.83 -2.59 -11.11
C LEU A 229 10.27 -2.73 -12.54
N ALA A 230 10.27 -1.66 -13.32
CA ALA A 230 9.72 -1.63 -14.67
C ALA A 230 10.28 -2.71 -15.59
N GLU A 231 11.57 -3.04 -15.44
CA GLU A 231 12.24 -4.09 -16.21
C GLU A 231 11.57 -5.46 -16.04
N ASP A 232 11.22 -5.81 -14.79
CA ASP A 232 10.53 -7.05 -14.47
C ASP A 232 9.01 -6.93 -14.64
N TYR A 233 8.46 -5.74 -14.41
CA TYR A 233 7.02 -5.48 -14.51
C TYR A 233 6.53 -5.64 -15.96
N TYR A 234 7.24 -5.02 -16.90
CA TYR A 234 6.91 -5.05 -18.34
C TYR A 234 7.68 -6.12 -19.12
N HIS A 235 8.17 -7.16 -18.46
CA HIS A 235 8.88 -8.23 -19.13
C HIS A 235 7.96 -8.99 -20.12
N PRO A 236 8.38 -9.29 -21.36
CA PRO A 236 7.54 -9.98 -22.37
C PRO A 236 6.93 -11.30 -21.90
N ASP A 237 7.59 -12.03 -21.02
CA ASP A 237 7.07 -13.29 -20.45
C ASP A 237 5.89 -13.08 -19.49
N ARG A 238 5.64 -11.83 -19.04
CA ARG A 238 4.50 -11.44 -18.19
C ARG A 238 3.31 -11.01 -19.03
N SER A 239 2.97 -11.81 -20.03
CA SER A 239 2.03 -11.45 -21.11
C SER A 239 0.57 -11.25 -20.66
N SER A 240 0.21 -11.68 -19.46
CA SER A 240 -1.17 -11.55 -18.94
C SER A 240 -1.34 -10.38 -17.95
N GLY A 241 -0.32 -9.53 -17.81
CA GLY A 241 -0.32 -8.48 -16.79
C GLY A 241 -0.17 -9.01 -15.37
N THR A 242 -0.52 -8.15 -14.41
CA THR A 242 -0.40 -8.44 -12.98
C THR A 242 -1.74 -8.36 -12.24
N LEU A 243 -2.81 -7.98 -12.94
CA LEU A 243 -4.13 -7.84 -12.37
C LEU A 243 -4.58 -9.16 -11.71
N GLN A 244 -5.07 -9.06 -10.50
CA GLN A 244 -5.60 -10.19 -9.75
C GLN A 244 -6.97 -9.84 -9.20
N THR A 245 -7.84 -10.83 -9.16
CA THR A 245 -9.16 -10.68 -8.56
C THR A 245 -9.39 -11.82 -7.58
N TYR A 246 -10.02 -11.48 -6.46
CA TYR A 246 -10.31 -12.45 -5.41
C TYR A 246 -11.76 -12.35 -4.98
N HIS A 247 -12.38 -13.50 -4.84
CA HIS A 247 -13.72 -13.64 -4.30
C HIS A 247 -13.74 -14.79 -3.29
N ARG A 248 -13.97 -14.49 -2.01
CA ARG A 248 -14.04 -15.48 -0.93
C ARG A 248 -12.87 -16.46 -0.93
N HIS A 249 -11.63 -15.93 -0.94
CA HIS A 249 -10.36 -16.68 -0.99
C HIS A 249 -10.11 -17.45 -2.30
N GLN A 250 -10.93 -17.30 -3.31
CA GLN A 250 -10.71 -17.92 -4.62
C GLN A 250 -10.28 -16.88 -5.63
N LYS A 251 -9.18 -17.15 -6.32
CA LYS A 251 -8.72 -16.32 -7.42
C LYS A 251 -9.71 -16.48 -8.59
N SER A 252 -10.19 -15.36 -9.13
CA SER A 252 -10.89 -15.28 -10.41
C SER A 252 -9.96 -14.69 -11.47
N ASP A 253 -10.11 -15.09 -12.71
CA ASP A 253 -9.34 -14.53 -13.83
C ASP A 253 -10.13 -13.45 -14.61
N ASN A 254 -11.37 -13.16 -14.19
CA ASN A 254 -12.23 -12.19 -14.87
C ASN A 254 -12.60 -11.02 -13.94
N PRO A 255 -11.99 -9.84 -14.11
CA PRO A 255 -12.29 -8.68 -13.26
C PRO A 255 -13.68 -8.07 -13.50
N LEU A 256 -14.40 -8.51 -14.54
CA LEU A 256 -15.76 -8.05 -14.84
C LEU A 256 -16.85 -8.88 -14.15
N GLU A 257 -16.49 -9.96 -13.47
CA GLU A 257 -17.44 -10.76 -12.70
C GLU A 257 -17.79 -10.05 -11.38
N CYS A 258 -19.07 -10.08 -11.01
CA CYS A 258 -19.56 -9.59 -9.72
C CYS A 258 -18.97 -8.24 -9.28
N PRO A 259 -19.12 -7.14 -10.07
CA PRO A 259 -18.56 -5.83 -9.70
C PRO A 259 -19.04 -5.38 -8.32
N GLY A 260 -18.11 -4.92 -7.48
CA GLY A 260 -18.39 -4.53 -6.10
C GLY A 260 -18.47 -5.69 -5.09
N GLU A 261 -18.27 -6.94 -5.55
CA GLU A 261 -18.24 -8.12 -4.67
C GLU A 261 -16.88 -8.83 -4.68
N ILE A 262 -16.00 -8.44 -5.60
CA ILE A 262 -14.63 -8.95 -5.73
C ILE A 262 -13.63 -7.83 -5.50
N ASP A 263 -12.53 -8.18 -4.87
CA ASP A 263 -11.37 -7.29 -4.81
C ASP A 263 -10.60 -7.36 -6.13
N ILE A 264 -10.09 -6.21 -6.56
CA ILE A 264 -9.32 -6.06 -7.80
C ILE A 264 -8.02 -5.35 -7.44
N THR A 265 -6.90 -6.07 -7.54
CA THR A 265 -5.57 -5.54 -7.27
C THR A 265 -4.64 -5.73 -8.46
N CYS A 266 -3.57 -4.98 -8.51
CA CYS A 266 -2.47 -5.20 -9.46
C CYS A 266 -1.13 -4.98 -8.76
N HIS A 267 -0.06 -5.58 -9.27
CA HIS A 267 1.25 -5.29 -8.75
C HIS A 267 1.63 -3.82 -8.98
N VAL A 268 2.49 -3.30 -8.12
CA VAL A 268 2.97 -1.92 -8.19
C VAL A 268 4.21 -1.84 -9.08
N ASP A 269 4.20 -0.92 -10.06
CA ASP A 269 5.43 -0.50 -10.75
C ASP A 269 6.20 0.47 -9.85
N PHE A 270 7.16 -0.06 -9.08
CA PHE A 270 7.99 0.75 -8.19
C PHE A 270 8.89 1.74 -8.92
N SER A 271 9.25 1.49 -10.18
CA SER A 271 9.99 2.48 -10.99
C SER A 271 9.15 3.73 -11.22
N ARG A 272 7.85 3.55 -11.51
CA ARG A 272 6.91 4.66 -11.66
C ARG A 272 6.66 5.36 -10.32
N VAL A 273 6.47 4.62 -9.23
CA VAL A 273 6.30 5.23 -7.90
C VAL A 273 7.50 6.10 -7.55
N MET A 274 8.72 5.61 -7.73
CA MET A 274 9.95 6.37 -7.48
C MET A 274 10.02 7.63 -8.37
N GLN A 275 9.71 7.49 -9.65
CA GLN A 275 9.75 8.62 -10.60
C GLN A 275 8.76 9.73 -10.21
N GLU A 276 7.51 9.38 -9.90
CA GLU A 276 6.48 10.35 -9.54
C GLU A 276 6.74 10.96 -8.15
N ALA A 277 7.26 10.17 -7.20
CA ALA A 277 7.66 10.68 -5.90
C ALA A 277 8.86 11.64 -6.01
N GLN A 278 9.86 11.34 -6.84
CA GLN A 278 10.97 12.26 -7.12
C GLN A 278 10.49 13.55 -7.79
N ALA A 279 9.57 13.46 -8.72
CA ALA A 279 8.96 14.64 -9.36
C ALA A 279 8.15 15.48 -8.36
N ALA A 280 7.62 14.88 -7.29
CA ALA A 280 6.93 15.57 -6.20
C ALA A 280 7.87 16.15 -5.13
N GLY A 281 9.18 15.83 -5.15
CA GLY A 281 10.18 16.38 -4.24
C GLY A 281 10.88 15.35 -3.34
N PHE A 282 10.43 14.12 -3.31
CA PHE A 282 11.12 13.06 -2.57
C PHE A 282 12.48 12.72 -3.19
N SER A 283 13.40 12.26 -2.36
CA SER A 283 14.79 11.95 -2.72
C SER A 283 15.27 10.67 -2.05
N ASN A 284 16.51 10.25 -2.39
CA ASN A 284 17.21 9.11 -1.78
C ASN A 284 16.38 7.80 -1.79
N PRO A 285 15.91 7.31 -2.95
CA PRO A 285 15.13 6.09 -2.99
C PRO A 285 15.97 4.88 -2.58
N VAL A 286 15.42 4.08 -1.67
CA VAL A 286 15.95 2.77 -1.27
C VAL A 286 14.81 1.76 -1.47
N LEU A 287 14.98 0.84 -2.43
CA LEU A 287 14.03 -0.23 -2.70
C LEU A 287 14.65 -1.57 -2.34
N CYS A 288 13.97 -2.35 -1.53
CA CYS A 288 14.41 -3.71 -1.17
C CYS A 288 13.21 -4.62 -0.88
N SER A 289 13.45 -5.93 -0.75
CA SER A 289 12.40 -6.85 -0.30
C SER A 289 12.00 -6.57 1.15
N GLN A 290 10.74 -6.84 1.50
CA GLN A 290 10.26 -6.76 2.89
C GLN A 290 11.14 -7.57 3.84
N ALA A 291 11.57 -8.76 3.42
CA ALA A 291 12.50 -9.59 4.22
C ALA A 291 13.78 -8.84 4.58
N SER A 292 14.41 -8.19 3.60
CA SER A 292 15.64 -7.40 3.81
C SER A 292 15.37 -6.20 4.70
N TYR A 293 14.29 -5.47 4.43
CA TYR A 293 13.91 -4.28 5.21
C TYR A 293 13.67 -4.60 6.67
N LEU A 294 12.78 -5.56 6.94
CA LEU A 294 12.45 -5.94 8.32
C LEU A 294 13.65 -6.53 9.06
N THR A 295 14.47 -7.37 8.41
CA THR A 295 15.69 -7.92 9.04
C THR A 295 16.66 -6.81 9.43
N THR A 296 16.82 -5.79 8.57
CA THR A 296 17.71 -4.65 8.85
C THR A 296 17.24 -3.86 10.07
N HIS A 297 15.94 -3.62 10.20
CA HIS A 297 15.39 -2.78 11.26
C HIS A 297 14.96 -3.55 12.53
N ALA A 298 14.96 -4.90 12.48
CA ALA A 298 14.62 -5.74 13.62
C ALA A 298 15.79 -6.00 14.59
N ARG A 299 17.02 -5.55 14.29
CA ARG A 299 18.21 -5.92 15.05
C ARG A 299 18.05 -5.68 16.56
N ASP A 300 17.73 -4.45 16.93
CA ASP A 300 17.63 -4.08 18.35
C ASP A 300 16.44 -4.76 19.01
N TRP A 301 15.32 -4.89 18.29
CA TRP A 301 14.15 -5.62 18.73
C TRP A 301 14.44 -7.11 18.99
N LEU A 302 15.22 -7.78 18.14
CA LEU A 302 15.63 -9.17 18.33
C LEU A 302 16.54 -9.35 19.56
N ILE A 303 17.48 -8.42 19.77
CA ILE A 303 18.34 -8.42 20.97
C ILE A 303 17.48 -8.30 22.25
N ASP A 304 16.49 -7.42 22.22
CA ASP A 304 15.60 -7.22 23.38
C ASP A 304 14.73 -8.45 23.64
N ILE A 305 14.20 -9.09 22.58
CA ILE A 305 13.44 -10.35 22.73
C ILE A 305 14.34 -11.45 23.31
N GLU A 306 15.58 -11.61 22.83
CA GLU A 306 16.52 -12.59 23.34
C GLU A 306 16.80 -12.36 24.83
N ALA A 307 17.07 -11.12 25.22
CA ALA A 307 17.37 -10.75 26.63
C ALA A 307 16.19 -10.97 27.58
N GLN A 308 14.95 -10.90 27.09
CA GLN A 308 13.74 -11.00 27.91
C GLN A 308 12.93 -12.26 27.62
N PHE A 309 13.45 -13.21 26.84
CA PHE A 309 12.71 -14.34 26.29
C PHE A 309 11.91 -15.13 27.33
N ASP A 310 12.54 -15.45 28.46
CA ASP A 310 11.89 -16.21 29.54
C ASP A 310 10.82 -15.42 30.32
N GLN A 311 10.82 -14.09 30.16
CA GLN A 311 9.89 -13.18 30.83
C GLN A 311 8.71 -12.77 29.93
N MET A 312 8.88 -12.87 28.60
CA MET A 312 7.88 -12.50 27.61
C MET A 312 7.07 -13.74 27.17
N GLN A 313 5.83 -13.84 27.62
CA GLN A 313 4.94 -14.98 27.27
C GLN A 313 4.67 -15.10 25.77
N ASP A 314 4.70 -13.98 25.04
CA ASP A 314 4.42 -13.91 23.60
C ASP A 314 5.68 -13.93 22.70
N ALA A 315 6.90 -13.97 23.27
CA ALA A 315 8.13 -14.05 22.49
C ALA A 315 8.14 -15.16 21.44
N PRO A 316 7.70 -16.40 21.73
CA PRO A 316 7.64 -17.46 20.70
C PRO A 316 6.65 -17.14 19.56
N ALA A 317 5.56 -16.43 19.84
CA ALA A 317 4.59 -16.01 18.84
C ALA A 317 5.16 -14.90 17.96
N LEU A 318 5.82 -13.91 18.54
CA LEU A 318 6.48 -12.82 17.84
C LEU A 318 7.59 -13.32 16.89
N LEU A 319 8.41 -14.28 17.33
CA LEU A 319 9.45 -14.88 16.49
C LEU A 319 8.85 -15.67 15.31
N ARG A 320 7.72 -16.36 15.50
CA ARG A 320 7.01 -17.00 14.37
C ARG A 320 6.44 -15.97 13.40
N GLN A 321 5.88 -14.85 13.89
CA GLN A 321 5.43 -13.76 13.05
C GLN A 321 6.60 -13.16 12.25
N PHE A 322 7.72 -12.90 12.89
CA PHE A 322 8.94 -12.43 12.23
C PHE A 322 9.40 -13.38 11.14
N GLN A 323 9.43 -14.68 11.42
CA GLN A 323 9.76 -15.70 10.42
C GLN A 323 8.79 -15.67 9.23
N THR A 324 7.49 -15.56 9.47
CA THR A 324 6.48 -15.46 8.41
C THR A 324 6.69 -14.22 7.55
N LEU A 325 6.97 -13.08 8.19
CA LEU A 325 7.15 -11.78 7.53
C LEU A 325 8.45 -11.69 6.71
N THR A 326 9.50 -12.45 7.09
CA THR A 326 10.82 -12.37 6.47
C THR A 326 11.20 -13.58 5.62
N HIS A 327 10.49 -14.71 5.72
CA HIS A 327 10.83 -15.90 4.94
C HIS A 327 10.49 -15.71 3.45
N PRO A 328 11.46 -15.90 2.51
CA PRO A 328 11.24 -15.65 1.09
C PRO A 328 10.12 -16.48 0.45
N ALA A 329 9.92 -17.73 0.91
CA ALA A 329 8.85 -18.60 0.41
C ALA A 329 7.47 -18.29 1.02
N MET A 330 7.38 -17.38 1.98
CA MET A 330 6.13 -16.89 2.57
C MET A 330 5.81 -15.49 2.01
N ILE A 331 5.63 -14.50 2.85
CA ILE A 331 5.30 -13.15 2.38
C ILE A 331 6.54 -12.25 2.24
N GLY A 332 7.65 -12.58 2.89
CA GLY A 332 8.86 -11.74 2.91
C GLY A 332 9.53 -11.51 1.55
N GLY A 333 9.34 -12.42 0.60
CA GLY A 333 9.85 -12.27 -0.77
C GLY A 333 8.84 -11.71 -1.77
N LYS A 334 7.57 -11.53 -1.37
CA LYS A 334 6.51 -11.06 -2.25
C LYS A 334 6.35 -9.55 -2.22
N PHE A 335 6.59 -8.94 -1.07
CA PHE A 335 6.50 -7.50 -0.88
C PHE A 335 7.83 -6.81 -1.10
N MET A 336 7.75 -5.64 -1.69
CA MET A 336 8.82 -4.66 -1.78
C MET A 336 8.56 -3.52 -0.81
N VAL A 337 9.64 -2.92 -0.32
CA VAL A 337 9.59 -1.72 0.52
C VAL A 337 10.39 -0.63 -0.16
N LEU A 338 9.74 0.47 -0.47
CA LEU A 338 10.34 1.69 -0.96
C LEU A 338 10.43 2.70 0.17
N GLU A 339 11.63 3.14 0.50
CA GLU A 339 11.87 4.22 1.43
C GLU A 339 12.45 5.43 0.69
N MET A 340 11.90 6.62 0.94
CA MET A 340 12.37 7.90 0.39
C MET A 340 12.30 9.00 1.44
N THR A 341 13.04 10.11 1.24
CA THR A 341 13.03 11.29 2.11
C THR A 341 12.57 12.54 1.37
N LEU A 342 11.82 13.42 2.05
CA LEU A 342 11.40 14.71 1.55
C LEU A 342 12.20 15.84 2.25
#